data_9cea5f5e4b8b7996da352bc02796fc1e
#
_entry.id   9cea5f5e4b8b7996da352bc02796fc1e
#
_cell.length_a   1.000
_cell.length_b   1.000
_cell.length_c   1.000
_cell.angle_alpha   90.00
_cell.angle_beta   90.00
_cell.angle_gamma   90.00
#
_symmetry.space_group_name_H-M   'P 1'
#
loop_
_entity.id
_entity.type
_entity.pdbx_description
1 polymer ?
#
loop_
_entity_poly.entity_id
_entity_poly.type
_entity_poly.pdbx_seq_one_letter_code
_entity_poly.pdbx_strand_id
1 'polypeptide(L)'
;MSQLNGPARFRQLLKKPGYIQALGVWDPLSARVCESMGVECVHIGGYQAGVGTAISEPLMTLTELAMLCHYVTAAVKIPVFVDAGTGFGEPLHVMRAVRELERTGIAGLHIEDQIFPKRAHYHKYVEHTVSCEEMVDKIKYAVAAKTNPDFVIMGRTDCMATSGFAEGVRRANAYLEAGAEMIMCFPNNDEEMKLEIGRAHV
;
A
#
# COMPACT_ATOMS: atom_id res chain seq x y z
N MET A 1 -14.61 26.20 -7.64
CA MET A 1 -14.46 25.09 -6.66
C MET A 1 -13.05 24.57 -6.81
N SER A 2 -12.22 24.62 -5.78
CA SER A 2 -10.89 24.02 -5.83
C SER A 2 -11.03 22.52 -6.07
N GLN A 3 -10.33 22.00 -7.04
CA GLN A 3 -10.34 20.57 -7.34
C GLN A 3 -9.71 19.84 -6.16
N LEU A 4 -10.42 18.87 -5.56
CA LEU A 4 -9.87 18.07 -4.47
C LEU A 4 -8.60 17.35 -4.93
N ASN A 5 -7.60 17.29 -4.06
CA ASN A 5 -6.38 16.51 -4.32
C ASN A 5 -6.64 15.00 -4.18
N GLY A 6 -5.70 14.17 -4.60
CA GLY A 6 -5.81 12.70 -4.56
C GLY A 6 -6.21 12.15 -3.20
N PRO A 7 -5.53 12.54 -2.09
CA PRO A 7 -5.89 12.09 -0.74
C PRO A 7 -7.33 12.43 -0.34
N ALA A 8 -7.77 13.67 -0.50
CA ALA A 8 -9.13 14.08 -0.14
C ALA A 8 -10.21 13.35 -0.97
N ARG A 9 -9.94 13.07 -2.26
CA ARG A 9 -10.82 12.26 -3.10
C ARG A 9 -10.92 10.82 -2.60
N PHE A 10 -9.79 10.23 -2.23
CA PHE A 10 -9.77 8.87 -1.70
C PHE A 10 -10.57 8.76 -0.40
N ARG A 11 -10.44 9.75 0.51
CA ARG A 11 -11.30 9.85 1.70
C ARG A 11 -12.79 9.91 1.39
N GLN A 12 -13.17 10.56 0.29
CA GLN A 12 -14.57 10.55 -0.14
C GLN A 12 -15.01 9.18 -0.64
N LEU A 13 -14.15 8.47 -1.37
CA LEU A 13 -14.45 7.10 -1.81
C LEU A 13 -14.63 6.16 -0.61
N LEU A 14 -13.76 6.25 0.41
CA LEU A 14 -13.87 5.44 1.63
C LEU A 14 -15.18 5.63 2.41
N LYS A 15 -15.88 6.74 2.21
CA LYS A 15 -17.19 7.00 2.84
C LYS A 15 -18.37 6.42 2.05
N LYS A 16 -18.16 5.97 0.83
CA LYS A 16 -19.21 5.36 0.02
C LYS A 16 -19.49 3.94 0.53
N PRO A 17 -20.75 3.50 0.51
CA PRO A 17 -21.07 2.10 0.78
C PRO A 17 -20.52 1.20 -0.33
N GLY A 18 -20.16 -0.03 0.01
CA GLY A 18 -19.67 -1.03 -0.94
C GLY A 18 -18.14 -1.11 -0.96
N TYR A 19 -17.58 -1.40 -2.12
CA TYR A 19 -16.13 -1.57 -2.30
C TYR A 19 -15.59 -0.55 -3.30
N ILE A 20 -14.32 -0.22 -3.18
CA ILE A 20 -13.57 0.59 -4.14
C ILE A 20 -12.79 -0.35 -5.05
N GLN A 21 -13.08 -0.29 -6.35
CA GLN A 21 -12.27 -1.01 -7.33
C GLN A 21 -11.04 -0.19 -7.70
N ALA A 22 -9.87 -0.62 -7.22
CA ALA A 22 -8.58 -0.04 -7.58
C ALA A 22 -7.89 -0.93 -8.62
N LEU A 23 -7.77 -0.44 -9.86
CA LEU A 23 -7.10 -1.20 -10.92
C LEU A 23 -5.60 -0.94 -10.92
N GLY A 24 -4.81 -2.01 -11.17
CA GLY A 24 -3.36 -1.93 -11.27
C GLY A 24 -2.93 -1.19 -12.55
N VAL A 25 -2.04 -0.20 -12.39
CA VAL A 25 -1.47 0.59 -13.50
C VAL A 25 0.04 0.61 -13.37
N TRP A 26 0.74 0.76 -14.51
CA TRP A 26 2.21 0.71 -14.57
C TRP A 26 2.84 1.94 -15.22
N ASP A 27 2.03 2.83 -15.77
CA ASP A 27 2.47 4.07 -16.42
C ASP A 27 1.33 5.11 -16.50
N PRO A 28 1.61 6.35 -16.89
CA PRO A 28 0.58 7.39 -17.07
C PRO A 28 -0.50 7.04 -18.11
N LEU A 29 -0.15 6.29 -19.16
CA LEU A 29 -1.12 5.95 -20.22
C LEU A 29 -2.15 4.94 -19.69
N SER A 30 -1.72 3.86 -19.04
CA SER A 30 -2.62 2.89 -18.43
C SER A 30 -3.55 3.53 -17.39
N ALA A 31 -3.03 4.48 -16.58
CA ALA A 31 -3.83 5.23 -15.64
C ALA A 31 -4.90 6.11 -16.31
N ARG A 32 -4.56 6.80 -17.39
CA ARG A 32 -5.53 7.59 -18.18
C ARG A 32 -6.60 6.72 -18.85
N VAL A 33 -6.23 5.54 -19.32
CA VAL A 33 -7.20 4.58 -19.86
C VAL A 33 -8.19 4.18 -18.77
N CYS A 34 -7.71 3.80 -17.59
CA CYS A 34 -8.57 3.46 -16.45
C CYS A 34 -9.51 4.62 -16.09
N GLU A 35 -8.99 5.84 -15.97
CA GLU A 35 -9.81 7.03 -15.68
C GLU A 35 -10.88 7.27 -16.75
N SER A 36 -10.54 7.12 -18.03
CA SER A 36 -11.49 7.30 -19.14
C SER A 36 -12.61 6.26 -19.16
N MET A 37 -12.38 5.08 -18.57
CA MET A 37 -13.36 4.01 -18.41
C MET A 37 -14.23 4.16 -17.16
N GLY A 38 -14.04 5.22 -16.38
CA GLY A 38 -14.82 5.49 -15.17
C GLY A 38 -14.32 4.78 -13.92
N VAL A 39 -13.08 4.26 -13.94
CA VAL A 39 -12.45 3.70 -12.74
C VAL A 39 -12.23 4.81 -11.71
N GLU A 40 -12.60 4.56 -10.46
CA GLU A 40 -12.59 5.58 -9.40
C GLU A 40 -11.25 5.71 -8.68
N CYS A 41 -10.38 4.69 -8.72
CA CYS A 41 -9.08 4.66 -8.09
C CYS A 41 -8.13 3.76 -8.88
N VAL A 42 -6.84 4.06 -8.90
CA VAL A 42 -5.81 3.20 -9.48
C VAL A 42 -4.74 2.86 -8.45
N HIS A 43 -4.08 1.72 -8.65
CA HIS A 43 -3.05 1.21 -7.75
C HIS A 43 -1.75 0.95 -8.52
N ILE A 44 -0.65 1.50 -8.04
CA ILE A 44 0.69 1.14 -8.49
C ILE A 44 1.21 0.06 -7.53
N GLY A 45 1.03 -1.20 -7.89
CA GLY A 45 1.58 -2.32 -7.12
C GLY A 45 3.03 -2.59 -7.49
N GLY A 46 3.72 -3.40 -6.70
CA GLY A 46 5.11 -3.75 -6.94
C GLY A 46 5.36 -4.41 -8.31
N TYR A 47 4.50 -5.34 -8.70
CA TYR A 47 4.58 -5.95 -10.04
C TYR A 47 4.32 -4.95 -11.17
N GLN A 48 3.34 -4.06 -11.00
CA GLN A 48 3.04 -3.03 -11.98
C GLN A 48 4.20 -2.05 -12.13
N ALA A 49 4.80 -1.61 -11.03
CA ALA A 49 5.98 -0.76 -11.05
C ALA A 49 7.16 -1.47 -11.75
N GLY A 50 7.34 -2.76 -11.47
CA GLY A 50 8.35 -3.60 -12.14
C GLY A 50 8.13 -3.71 -13.65
N VAL A 51 6.89 -3.90 -14.10
CA VAL A 51 6.54 -3.94 -15.54
C VAL A 51 6.84 -2.61 -16.22
N GLY A 52 6.45 -1.49 -15.58
CA GLY A 52 6.63 -0.16 -16.15
C GLY A 52 8.09 0.28 -16.28
N THR A 53 8.98 -0.25 -15.45
CA THR A 53 10.39 0.13 -15.40
C THR A 53 11.34 -0.95 -15.95
N ALA A 54 10.82 -2.17 -16.19
CA ALA A 54 11.60 -3.37 -16.49
C ALA A 54 12.65 -3.71 -15.39
N ILE A 55 12.37 -3.34 -14.16
CA ILE A 55 13.17 -3.61 -12.96
C ILE A 55 12.35 -4.51 -12.02
N SER A 56 12.93 -5.58 -11.51
CA SER A 56 12.25 -6.40 -10.49
C SER A 56 11.93 -5.55 -9.25
N GLU A 57 10.71 -5.63 -8.75
CA GLU A 57 10.23 -4.84 -7.59
C GLU A 57 11.24 -4.78 -6.42
N PRO A 58 11.86 -5.91 -5.96
CA PRO A 58 12.82 -5.86 -4.86
C PRO A 58 14.08 -5.03 -5.12
N LEU A 59 14.35 -4.70 -6.38
CA LEU A 59 15.53 -3.92 -6.80
C LEU A 59 15.19 -2.44 -7.03
N MET A 60 13.91 -2.10 -7.05
CA MET A 60 13.46 -0.72 -7.28
C MET A 60 13.86 0.20 -6.12
N THR A 61 14.42 1.33 -6.46
CA THR A 61 14.74 2.37 -5.48
C THR A 61 13.54 3.26 -5.16
N LEU A 62 13.55 3.90 -3.99
CA LEU A 62 12.54 4.89 -3.63
C LEU A 62 12.42 6.02 -4.68
N THR A 63 13.54 6.44 -5.26
CA THR A 63 13.55 7.52 -6.26
C THR A 63 12.83 7.10 -7.54
N GLU A 64 13.06 5.89 -8.02
CA GLU A 64 12.37 5.35 -9.21
C GLU A 64 10.86 5.22 -8.98
N LEU A 65 10.46 4.70 -7.83
CA LEU A 65 9.04 4.61 -7.47
C LEU A 65 8.40 6.01 -7.37
N ALA A 66 9.07 6.97 -6.73
CA ALA A 66 8.57 8.34 -6.61
C ALA A 66 8.43 9.03 -7.98
N MET A 67 9.36 8.80 -8.90
CA MET A 67 9.25 9.31 -10.27
C MET A 67 8.04 8.72 -11.00
N LEU A 68 7.83 7.41 -10.92
CA LEU A 68 6.66 6.76 -11.51
C LEU A 68 5.36 7.32 -10.92
N CYS A 69 5.28 7.42 -9.59
CA CYS A 69 4.14 8.00 -8.89
C CYS A 69 3.85 9.43 -9.36
N HIS A 70 4.88 10.27 -9.47
CA HIS A 70 4.75 11.64 -9.94
C HIS A 70 4.16 11.72 -11.36
N TYR A 71 4.66 10.91 -12.28
CA TYR A 71 4.13 10.92 -13.66
C TYR A 71 2.68 10.40 -13.72
N VAL A 72 2.35 9.37 -12.97
CA VAL A 72 0.98 8.84 -12.93
C VAL A 72 0.01 9.85 -12.30
N THR A 73 0.35 10.43 -11.15
CA THR A 73 -0.51 11.42 -10.47
C THR A 73 -0.70 12.70 -11.29
N ALA A 74 0.32 13.11 -12.04
CA ALA A 74 0.22 14.25 -12.96
C ALA A 74 -0.70 13.98 -14.17
N ALA A 75 -0.90 12.72 -14.54
CA ALA A 75 -1.68 12.32 -15.70
C ALA A 75 -3.17 12.15 -15.42
N VAL A 76 -3.59 11.89 -14.17
CA VAL A 76 -4.98 11.57 -13.79
C VAL A 76 -5.48 12.45 -12.65
N LYS A 77 -6.80 12.50 -12.49
CA LYS A 77 -7.47 13.20 -11.40
C LYS A 77 -8.01 12.25 -10.32
N ILE A 78 -8.15 10.96 -10.65
CA ILE A 78 -8.57 9.94 -9.71
C ILE A 78 -7.44 9.65 -8.72
N PRO A 79 -7.77 9.18 -7.49
CA PRO A 79 -6.77 8.80 -6.50
C PRO A 79 -5.83 7.71 -7.02
N VAL A 80 -4.55 7.84 -6.68
CA VAL A 80 -3.51 6.84 -6.94
C VAL A 80 -3.05 6.28 -5.60
N PHE A 81 -3.18 4.98 -5.38
CA PHE A 81 -2.69 4.28 -4.21
C PHE A 81 -1.43 3.47 -4.57
N VAL A 82 -0.48 3.29 -3.65
CA VAL A 82 0.84 2.77 -4.00
C VAL A 82 1.31 1.66 -3.06
N ASP A 83 1.93 0.65 -3.64
CA ASP A 83 2.73 -0.34 -2.91
C ASP A 83 4.12 0.23 -2.63
N ALA A 84 4.43 0.50 -1.37
CA ALA A 84 5.75 0.96 -0.94
C ALA A 84 6.65 -0.19 -0.44
N GLY A 85 6.28 -1.44 -0.75
CA GLY A 85 7.01 -2.63 -0.32
C GLY A 85 7.18 -2.65 1.20
N THR A 86 8.40 -2.92 1.64
CA THR A 86 8.72 -2.96 3.08
C THR A 86 9.00 -1.58 3.69
N GLY A 87 8.78 -0.49 2.95
CA GLY A 87 9.10 0.88 3.35
C GLY A 87 10.57 1.27 3.14
N PHE A 88 11.29 0.54 2.28
CA PHE A 88 12.70 0.78 1.91
C PHE A 88 13.71 0.67 3.05
N GLY A 89 13.37 -0.02 4.13
CA GLY A 89 14.27 -0.31 5.24
C GLY A 89 13.61 -0.19 6.62
N GLU A 90 14.37 0.32 7.58
CA GLU A 90 13.96 0.48 8.98
C GLU A 90 13.08 1.74 9.19
N PRO A 91 12.55 2.00 10.39
CA PRO A 91 11.58 3.08 10.64
C PRO A 91 11.97 4.46 10.10
N LEU A 92 13.24 4.87 10.16
CA LEU A 92 13.69 6.15 9.60
C LEU A 92 13.64 6.18 8.06
N HIS A 93 13.88 5.03 7.41
CA HIS A 93 13.73 4.90 5.97
C HIS A 93 12.25 5.00 5.58
N VAL A 94 11.37 4.36 6.37
CA VAL A 94 9.91 4.45 6.20
C VAL A 94 9.44 5.90 6.29
N MET A 95 9.92 6.68 7.26
CA MET A 95 9.57 8.11 7.36
C MET A 95 9.96 8.88 6.09
N ARG A 96 11.17 8.62 5.57
CA ARG A 96 11.61 9.24 4.32
C ARG A 96 10.74 8.81 3.16
N ALA A 97 10.45 7.51 3.03
CA ALA A 97 9.63 6.97 1.96
C ALA A 97 8.23 7.60 1.95
N VAL A 98 7.57 7.69 3.10
CA VAL A 98 6.26 8.35 3.23
C VAL A 98 6.33 9.80 2.76
N ARG A 99 7.31 10.58 3.21
CA ARG A 99 7.46 12.00 2.82
C ARG A 99 7.71 12.20 1.33
N GLU A 100 8.58 11.38 0.75
CA GLU A 100 8.89 11.48 -0.68
C GLU A 100 7.68 11.06 -1.54
N LEU A 101 7.00 9.97 -1.17
CA LEU A 101 5.83 9.48 -1.90
C LEU A 101 4.62 10.42 -1.73
N GLU A 102 4.36 10.93 -0.53
CA GLU A 102 3.27 11.91 -0.29
C GLU A 102 3.42 13.15 -1.19
N ARG A 103 4.65 13.65 -1.39
CA ARG A 103 4.94 14.80 -2.25
C ARG A 103 4.60 14.57 -3.72
N THR A 104 4.51 13.34 -4.16
CA THR A 104 4.11 13.02 -5.53
C THR A 104 2.62 13.21 -5.80
N GLY A 105 1.81 13.42 -4.76
CA GLY A 105 0.36 13.61 -4.87
C GLY A 105 -0.45 12.31 -4.82
N ILE A 106 0.15 11.18 -4.49
CA ILE A 106 -0.59 9.93 -4.28
C ILE A 106 -1.57 10.06 -3.09
N ALA A 107 -2.60 9.25 -3.08
CA ALA A 107 -3.65 9.30 -2.06
C ALA A 107 -3.29 8.57 -0.77
N GLY A 108 -2.42 7.61 -0.86
CA GLY A 108 -1.95 6.78 0.25
C GLY A 108 -1.03 5.68 -0.25
N LEU A 109 -0.51 4.93 0.68
CA LEU A 109 0.37 3.80 0.41
C LEU A 109 0.15 2.68 1.41
N HIS A 110 0.54 1.47 1.02
CA HIS A 110 0.73 0.39 1.99
C HIS A 110 2.21 0.05 2.16
N ILE A 111 2.54 -0.39 3.36
CA ILE A 111 3.81 -1.02 3.70
C ILE A 111 3.56 -2.41 4.26
N GLU A 112 4.46 -3.34 3.93
CA GLU A 112 4.32 -4.75 4.31
C GLU A 112 5.36 -5.17 5.35
N ASP A 113 5.04 -6.23 6.09
CA ASP A 113 5.89 -6.80 7.13
C ASP A 113 6.96 -7.77 6.62
N GLN A 114 7.27 -7.78 5.33
CA GLN A 114 8.38 -8.57 4.81
C GLN A 114 9.75 -8.00 5.24
N ILE A 115 10.74 -8.90 5.28
CA ILE A 115 12.13 -8.53 5.57
C ILE A 115 12.70 -7.66 4.44
N PHE A 116 13.46 -6.63 4.77
CA PHE A 116 14.22 -5.83 3.79
C PHE A 116 15.69 -6.29 3.72
N PRO A 117 16.29 -6.44 2.52
CA PRO A 117 15.65 -6.32 1.19
C PRO A 117 14.60 -7.40 0.96
N LYS A 118 13.48 -7.03 0.30
CA LYS A 118 12.38 -7.94 0.03
C LYS A 118 12.87 -9.18 -0.71
N ARG A 119 12.47 -10.36 -0.21
CA ARG A 119 12.79 -11.63 -0.84
C ARG A 119 11.63 -12.10 -1.67
N ALA A 120 11.88 -12.42 -2.94
CA ALA A 120 10.84 -12.90 -3.82
C ALA A 120 10.34 -14.30 -3.41
N HIS A 121 9.09 -14.62 -3.75
CA HIS A 121 8.39 -15.88 -3.41
C HIS A 121 9.10 -17.18 -3.80
N TYR A 122 10.13 -17.11 -4.63
CA TYR A 122 10.92 -18.30 -5.01
C TYR A 122 11.91 -18.75 -3.94
N HIS A 123 12.14 -17.96 -2.89
CA HIS A 123 12.93 -18.40 -1.73
C HIS A 123 12.04 -19.21 -0.78
N LYS A 124 11.80 -20.47 -1.13
CA LYS A 124 11.03 -21.39 -0.28
C LYS A 124 11.74 -21.64 1.06
N TYR A 125 10.97 -21.85 2.12
CA TYR A 125 11.44 -22.24 3.46
C TYR A 125 12.23 -21.17 4.23
N VAL A 126 12.19 -19.91 3.84
CA VAL A 126 12.80 -18.82 4.58
C VAL A 126 11.69 -17.97 5.18
N GLU A 127 11.80 -17.63 6.47
CA GLU A 127 10.92 -16.62 7.07
C GLU A 127 11.06 -15.32 6.30
N HIS A 128 9.94 -14.77 5.89
CA HIS A 128 9.89 -13.58 5.06
C HIS A 128 9.38 -12.35 5.79
N THR A 129 8.85 -12.53 7.00
CA THR A 129 8.26 -11.44 7.76
C THR A 129 9.13 -11.05 8.96
N VAL A 130 9.14 -9.75 9.26
CA VAL A 130 9.73 -9.22 10.49
C VAL A 130 8.83 -9.52 11.69
N SER A 131 9.29 -9.24 12.91
CA SER A 131 8.45 -9.34 14.09
C SER A 131 7.25 -8.38 14.00
N CYS A 132 6.18 -8.69 14.71
CA CYS A 132 5.01 -7.80 14.77
C CYS A 132 5.38 -6.44 15.37
N GLU A 133 6.23 -6.44 16.39
CA GLU A 133 6.70 -5.24 17.09
C GLU A 133 7.50 -4.33 16.15
N GLU A 134 8.39 -4.90 15.33
CA GLU A 134 9.15 -4.13 14.33
C GLU A 134 8.22 -3.48 13.30
N MET A 135 7.21 -4.21 12.82
CA MET A 135 6.24 -3.64 11.87
C MET A 135 5.35 -2.58 12.53
N VAL A 136 4.93 -2.78 13.78
CA VAL A 136 4.21 -1.78 14.57
C VAL A 136 5.01 -0.47 14.65
N ASP A 137 6.31 -0.56 14.89
CA ASP A 137 7.18 0.63 14.92
C ASP A 137 7.27 1.28 13.54
N LYS A 138 7.43 0.51 12.46
CA LYS A 138 7.40 1.05 11.09
C LYS A 138 6.10 1.82 10.82
N ILE A 139 4.95 1.29 11.23
CA ILE A 139 3.65 1.96 11.04
C ILE A 139 3.56 3.25 11.86
N LYS A 140 3.96 3.25 13.13
CA LYS A 140 4.00 4.47 13.95
C LYS A 140 4.85 5.57 13.31
N TYR A 141 6.02 5.22 12.78
CA TYR A 141 6.89 6.15 12.09
C TYR A 141 6.30 6.62 10.76
N ALA A 142 5.62 5.75 10.02
CA ALA A 142 4.89 6.12 8.80
C ALA A 142 3.79 7.15 9.10
N VAL A 143 2.97 6.89 10.11
CA VAL A 143 1.91 7.79 10.56
C VAL A 143 2.46 9.13 11.03
N ALA A 144 3.54 9.13 11.80
CA ALA A 144 4.20 10.36 12.26
C ALA A 144 4.87 11.15 11.13
N ALA A 145 5.18 10.51 10.00
CA ALA A 145 5.86 11.16 8.88
C ALA A 145 4.93 11.90 7.94
N LYS A 146 3.66 11.49 7.82
CA LYS A 146 2.69 12.13 6.91
C LYS A 146 2.40 13.56 7.34
N THR A 147 2.25 14.45 6.36
CA THR A 147 1.95 15.87 6.59
C THR A 147 0.53 16.25 6.22
N ASN A 148 -0.08 15.51 5.29
CA ASN A 148 -1.47 15.67 4.90
C ASN A 148 -2.36 14.74 5.74
N PRO A 149 -3.34 15.27 6.51
CA PRO A 149 -4.24 14.45 7.32
C PRO A 149 -5.09 13.47 6.49
N ASP A 150 -5.34 13.79 5.23
CA ASP A 150 -6.10 12.93 4.32
C ASP A 150 -5.26 11.79 3.70
N PHE A 151 -3.94 11.86 3.81
CA PHE A 151 -3.06 10.80 3.30
C PHE A 151 -3.24 9.51 4.09
N VAL A 152 -3.44 8.38 3.41
CA VAL A 152 -3.77 7.08 4.04
C VAL A 152 -2.54 6.20 4.17
N ILE A 153 -2.29 5.69 5.37
CA ILE A 153 -1.32 4.62 5.64
C ILE A 153 -2.09 3.32 5.83
N MET A 154 -1.79 2.33 5.00
CA MET A 154 -2.32 0.97 5.11
C MET A 154 -1.21 0.02 5.57
N GLY A 155 -1.46 -0.77 6.59
CA GLY A 155 -0.59 -1.85 7.00
C GLY A 155 -0.89 -3.11 6.19
N ARG A 156 0.15 -3.79 5.70
CA ARG A 156 0.00 -5.08 5.01
C ARG A 156 0.74 -6.16 5.79
N THR A 157 0.09 -7.33 5.92
CA THR A 157 0.77 -8.52 6.44
C THR A 157 0.75 -9.65 5.43
N ASP A 158 1.91 -10.22 5.20
CA ASP A 158 2.09 -11.40 4.34
C ASP A 158 2.30 -12.69 5.16
N CYS A 159 2.14 -12.63 6.50
CA CYS A 159 2.42 -13.75 7.39
C CYS A 159 1.40 -14.89 7.31
N MET A 160 0.20 -14.68 6.75
CA MET A 160 -0.85 -15.71 6.74
C MET A 160 -0.42 -17.00 6.04
N ALA A 161 0.38 -16.88 4.98
CA ALA A 161 0.87 -18.05 4.23
C ALA A 161 1.89 -18.91 5.03
N THR A 162 2.60 -18.33 5.98
CA THR A 162 3.64 -19.01 6.78
C THR A 162 3.21 -19.26 8.22
N SER A 163 2.52 -18.32 8.84
CA SER A 163 2.16 -18.33 10.27
C SER A 163 0.66 -18.55 10.52
N GLY A 164 -0.13 -18.62 9.46
CA GLY A 164 -1.56 -18.91 9.51
C GLY A 164 -2.45 -17.70 9.77
N PHE A 165 -3.76 -17.90 9.58
CA PHE A 165 -4.79 -16.87 9.62
C PHE A 165 -4.87 -16.14 10.97
N ALA A 166 -4.81 -16.87 12.09
CA ALA A 166 -4.92 -16.28 13.43
C ALA A 166 -3.81 -15.26 13.73
N GLU A 167 -2.57 -15.58 13.31
CA GLU A 167 -1.44 -14.66 13.43
C GLU A 167 -1.61 -13.44 12.52
N GLY A 168 -2.09 -13.63 11.29
CA GLY A 168 -2.40 -12.51 10.39
C GLY A 168 -3.42 -11.55 10.97
N VAL A 169 -4.51 -12.07 11.58
CA VAL A 169 -5.52 -11.24 12.25
C VAL A 169 -4.95 -10.52 13.47
N ARG A 170 -4.11 -11.19 14.26
CA ARG A 170 -3.43 -10.57 15.42
C ARG A 170 -2.56 -9.39 14.97
N ARG A 171 -1.75 -9.58 13.92
CA ARG A 171 -0.91 -8.52 13.34
C ARG A 171 -1.75 -7.39 12.78
N ALA A 172 -2.80 -7.69 12.01
CA ALA A 172 -3.70 -6.69 11.46
C ALA A 172 -4.27 -5.76 12.54
N ASN A 173 -4.74 -6.32 13.66
CA ASN A 173 -5.23 -5.53 14.79
C ASN A 173 -4.13 -4.67 15.42
N ALA A 174 -2.92 -5.22 15.62
CA ALA A 174 -1.80 -4.46 16.16
C ALA A 174 -1.38 -3.29 15.23
N TYR A 175 -1.50 -3.46 13.91
CA TYR A 175 -1.21 -2.40 12.94
C TYR A 175 -2.26 -1.29 12.96
N LEU A 176 -3.55 -1.62 13.13
CA LEU A 176 -4.61 -0.64 13.36
C LEU A 176 -4.38 0.14 14.66
N GLU A 177 -4.04 -0.53 15.74
CA GLU A 177 -3.69 0.11 17.02
C GLU A 177 -2.47 1.02 16.91
N ALA A 178 -1.52 0.69 16.02
CA ALA A 178 -0.35 1.52 15.72
C ALA A 178 -0.68 2.76 14.87
N GLY A 179 -1.91 2.87 14.35
CA GLY A 179 -2.41 4.01 13.59
C GLY A 179 -2.52 3.79 12.07
N ALA A 180 -2.34 2.56 11.58
CA ALA A 180 -2.76 2.24 10.23
C ALA A 180 -4.27 2.43 10.10
N GLU A 181 -4.72 2.96 8.97
CA GLU A 181 -6.14 3.27 8.75
C GLU A 181 -6.84 2.21 7.91
N MET A 182 -6.08 1.36 7.26
CA MET A 182 -6.52 0.23 6.46
C MET A 182 -5.56 -0.94 6.64
N ILE A 183 -6.05 -2.14 6.38
CA ILE A 183 -5.25 -3.36 6.41
C ILE A 183 -5.37 -4.09 5.08
N MET A 184 -4.25 -4.66 4.64
CA MET A 184 -4.21 -5.62 3.55
C MET A 184 -3.61 -6.93 4.09
N CYS A 185 -4.30 -8.04 3.85
CA CYS A 185 -3.82 -9.36 4.14
C CYS A 185 -4.30 -10.37 3.08
N PHE A 186 -3.68 -11.52 3.04
CA PHE A 186 -3.92 -12.53 2.01
C PHE A 186 -4.34 -13.85 2.67
N PRO A 187 -5.66 -14.04 2.88
CA PRO A 187 -6.21 -15.30 3.37
C PRO A 187 -5.88 -16.46 2.43
N ASN A 188 -5.69 -17.66 2.99
CA ASN A 188 -5.27 -18.82 2.22
C ASN A 188 -6.42 -19.50 1.46
N ASN A 189 -7.66 -19.19 1.83
CA ASN A 189 -8.86 -19.79 1.25
C ASN A 189 -10.09 -18.87 1.36
N ASP A 190 -11.17 -19.24 0.67
CA ASP A 190 -12.40 -18.47 0.59
C ASP A 190 -13.13 -18.33 1.94
N GLU A 191 -12.98 -19.29 2.86
CA GLU A 191 -13.60 -19.21 4.17
C GLU A 191 -12.90 -18.20 5.07
N GLU A 192 -11.57 -18.20 5.06
CA GLU A 192 -10.77 -17.19 5.74
C GLU A 192 -11.03 -15.80 5.16
N MET A 193 -11.14 -15.68 3.83
CA MET A 193 -11.47 -14.42 3.15
C MET A 193 -12.82 -13.86 3.60
N LYS A 194 -13.84 -14.70 3.75
CA LYS A 194 -15.16 -14.26 4.24
C LYS A 194 -15.10 -13.76 5.68
N LEU A 195 -14.30 -14.40 6.52
CA LEU A 195 -14.11 -13.97 7.90
C LEU A 195 -13.38 -12.63 8.01
N GLU A 196 -12.42 -12.39 7.13
CA GLU A 196 -11.69 -11.12 7.06
C GLU A 196 -12.60 -9.98 6.61
N ILE A 197 -13.32 -10.13 5.50
CA ILE A 197 -14.25 -9.11 4.99
C ILE A 197 -15.28 -8.73 6.06
N GLY A 198 -15.77 -9.70 6.83
CA GLY A 198 -16.71 -9.44 7.93
C GLY A 198 -16.13 -8.62 9.09
N ARG A 199 -14.80 -8.56 9.23
CA ARG A 199 -14.09 -7.81 10.30
C ARG A 199 -13.52 -6.47 9.84
N ALA A 200 -13.30 -6.29 8.55
CA ALA A 200 -12.77 -5.05 7.98
C ALA A 200 -13.77 -3.87 7.97
N HIS A 201 -14.99 -4.07 8.44
CA HIS A 201 -16.05 -3.07 8.49
C HIS A 201 -16.39 -2.61 9.92
N VAL A 202 -15.47 -2.75 10.86
CA VAL A 202 -15.66 -2.25 12.24
C VAL A 202 -14.90 -0.96 12.44
#